data_0406116316cf1aec60ea36631a3d55a1
#
_entry.id   0406116316cf1aec60ea36631a3d55a1
#
_cell.length_a   1.000
_cell.length_b   1.000
_cell.length_c   1.000
_cell.angle_alpha   90.00
_cell.angle_beta   90.00
_cell.angle_gamma   90.00
#
_symmetry.space_group_name_H-M   'P 1'
#
loop_
_entity.id
_entity.type
_entity.pdbx_description
1 polymer ?
#
loop_
_entity_poly.entity_id
_entity_poly.type
_entity_poly.pdbx_seq_one_letter_code
_entity_poly.pdbx_strand_id
1 'polypeptide(L)'
;FTNTVADNFGLEIRPSKIQPSLADYDVIFVPGGWGTRTLQSDKDFINWIRTAEQVEYKISVCTGSLILGAAGFLTDKKATTNFAEYETLKPYCKEVVRERIVEDNKVITAGAVSASIDLGLFLCKKWAGQDAHDEIRKRIDYHG
;
A
#
# COMPACT_ATOMS: atom_id res chain seq x y z
N PHE A 1 5.88 15.59 9.96
CA PHE A 1 5.11 14.75 10.89
C PHE A 1 4.36 15.63 11.87
N THR A 2 3.03 15.43 12.01
CA THR A 2 2.14 16.29 12.82
C THR A 2 1.23 15.44 13.70
N ASN A 3 0.71 16.07 14.78
CA ASN A 3 -0.25 15.44 15.71
C ASN A 3 -1.64 15.26 15.09
N THR A 4 -1.94 15.98 14.03
CA THR A 4 -3.22 15.94 13.30
C THR A 4 -2.93 16.03 11.81
N VAL A 5 -3.62 15.23 11.03
CA VAL A 5 -3.59 15.27 9.56
C VAL A 5 -5.00 15.56 9.08
N ALA A 6 -5.17 16.58 8.27
CA ALA A 6 -6.44 16.91 7.63
C ALA A 6 -6.44 16.47 6.16
N ASP A 7 -7.55 15.95 5.68
CA ASP A 7 -7.78 15.74 4.27
C ASP A 7 -8.23 17.03 3.56
N ASN A 8 -8.40 16.96 2.24
CA ASN A 8 -8.82 18.11 1.43
C ASN A 8 -10.28 18.57 1.71
N PHE A 9 -11.04 17.80 2.46
CA PHE A 9 -12.43 18.08 2.80
C PHE A 9 -12.61 18.54 4.26
N GLY A 10 -11.51 18.67 5.00
CA GLY A 10 -11.51 19.13 6.38
C GLY A 10 -11.73 18.02 7.42
N LEU A 11 -11.71 16.74 7.00
CA LEU A 11 -11.71 15.62 7.95
C LEU A 11 -10.34 15.55 8.62
N GLU A 12 -10.33 15.70 9.94
CA GLU A 12 -9.12 15.58 10.74
C GLU A 12 -8.95 14.17 11.31
N ILE A 13 -7.75 13.62 11.14
CA ILE A 13 -7.36 12.34 11.72
C ILE A 13 -6.20 12.60 12.69
N ARG A 14 -6.33 12.06 13.89
CA ARG A 14 -5.25 12.05 14.88
C ARG A 14 -4.55 10.69 14.84
N PRO A 15 -3.28 10.62 14.40
CA PRO A 15 -2.53 9.37 14.41
C PRO A 15 -2.37 8.83 15.84
N SER A 16 -2.49 7.53 16.02
CA SER A 16 -2.26 6.87 17.32
C SER A 16 -0.78 6.90 17.71
N LYS A 17 0.11 6.93 16.71
CA LYS A 17 1.56 7.07 16.88
C LYS A 17 2.09 8.02 15.83
N ILE A 18 3.08 8.81 16.21
CA ILE A 18 3.75 9.75 15.30
C ILE A 18 5.15 9.23 15.08
N GLN A 19 5.45 8.92 13.82
CA GLN A 19 6.77 8.47 13.37
C GLN A 19 7.37 7.34 14.24
N PRO A 20 6.61 6.25 14.54
CA PRO A 20 7.18 5.12 15.26
C PRO A 20 8.26 4.45 14.40
N SER A 21 9.14 3.66 15.03
CA SER A 21 9.94 2.69 14.25
C SER A 21 9.00 1.72 13.56
N LEU A 22 9.15 1.56 12.24
CA LEU A 22 8.34 0.62 11.47
C LEU A 22 8.89 -0.81 11.56
N ALA A 23 10.12 -0.98 12.03
CA ALA A 23 10.76 -2.30 12.16
C ALA A 23 10.05 -3.25 13.15
N ASP A 24 9.22 -2.69 14.05
CA ASP A 24 8.52 -3.45 15.10
C ASP A 24 7.18 -4.07 14.61
N TYR A 25 6.87 -3.95 13.31
CA TYR A 25 5.63 -4.45 12.72
C TYR A 25 5.88 -5.59 11.75
N ASP A 26 4.92 -6.50 11.61
CA ASP A 26 4.95 -7.60 10.65
C ASP A 26 4.52 -7.17 9.24
N VAL A 27 3.69 -6.14 9.18
CA VAL A 27 3.08 -5.62 7.94
C VAL A 27 3.10 -4.11 7.93
N ILE A 28 3.54 -3.53 6.81
CA ILE A 28 3.20 -2.14 6.49
C ILE A 28 2.17 -2.11 5.37
N PHE A 29 1.15 -1.28 5.53
CA PHE A 29 0.15 -1.00 4.52
C PHE A 29 0.17 0.48 4.15
N VAL A 30 0.45 0.77 2.88
CA VAL A 30 0.55 2.14 2.37
C VAL A 30 -0.64 2.44 1.45
N PRO A 31 -1.61 3.24 1.90
CA PRO A 31 -2.72 3.66 1.07
C PRO A 31 -2.27 4.66 0.01
N GLY A 32 -3.07 4.79 -1.05
CA GLY A 32 -2.92 5.85 -2.03
C GLY A 32 -3.47 7.20 -1.54
N GLY A 33 -3.42 8.15 -2.43
CA GLY A 33 -3.94 9.50 -2.23
C GLY A 33 -3.12 10.54 -2.99
N TRP A 34 -3.63 11.75 -3.09
CA TRP A 34 -2.95 12.85 -3.79
C TRP A 34 -1.57 13.16 -3.18
N GLY A 35 -1.45 13.07 -1.84
CA GLY A 35 -0.22 13.35 -1.10
C GLY A 35 0.96 12.44 -1.47
N THR A 36 0.71 11.23 -1.99
CA THR A 36 1.79 10.30 -2.37
C THR A 36 2.72 10.87 -3.43
N ARG A 37 2.20 11.72 -4.34
CA ARG A 37 2.98 12.35 -5.41
C ARG A 37 4.04 13.32 -4.88
N THR A 38 3.76 13.98 -3.77
CA THR A 38 4.72 14.84 -3.07
C THR A 38 5.60 14.04 -2.14
N LEU A 39 4.99 13.14 -1.36
CA LEU A 39 5.69 12.36 -0.33
C LEU A 39 6.75 11.41 -0.90
N GLN A 40 6.58 10.90 -2.13
CA GLN A 40 7.60 10.06 -2.78
C GLN A 40 8.95 10.79 -2.96
N SER A 41 8.96 12.13 -2.98
CA SER A 41 10.16 12.96 -3.09
C SER A 41 10.61 13.58 -1.76
N ASP A 42 9.84 13.38 -0.69
CA ASP A 42 10.19 13.86 0.65
C ASP A 42 11.21 12.90 1.29
N LYS A 43 12.45 13.38 1.41
CA LYS A 43 13.55 12.55 1.89
C LYS A 43 13.35 12.06 3.34
N ASP A 44 12.82 12.91 4.20
CA ASP A 44 12.64 12.56 5.62
C ASP A 44 11.52 11.52 5.77
N PHE A 45 10.43 11.69 5.02
CA PHE A 45 9.34 10.72 4.97
C PHE A 45 9.80 9.38 4.39
N ILE A 46 10.52 9.38 3.27
CA ILE A 46 11.02 8.14 2.65
C ILE A 46 12.07 7.45 3.52
N ASN A 47 12.95 8.19 4.20
CA ASN A 47 13.88 7.59 5.15
C ASN A 47 13.16 6.93 6.33
N TRP A 48 12.06 7.51 6.80
CA TRP A 48 11.21 6.87 7.80
C TRP A 48 10.56 5.59 7.26
N ILE A 49 10.00 5.60 6.05
CA ILE A 49 9.44 4.39 5.41
C ILE A 49 10.51 3.28 5.27
N ARG A 50 11.77 3.64 4.98
CA ARG A 50 12.88 2.68 4.89
C ARG A 50 13.16 1.93 6.20
N THR A 51 12.77 2.46 7.35
CA THR A 51 12.87 1.71 8.62
C THR A 51 12.05 0.42 8.62
N ALA A 52 11.12 0.26 7.66
CA ALA A 52 10.37 -0.97 7.41
C ALA A 52 11.13 -2.02 6.58
N GLU A 53 12.43 -1.89 6.37
CA GLU A 53 13.21 -2.82 5.53
C GLU A 53 13.03 -4.27 5.96
N GLN A 54 13.05 -4.55 7.27
CA GLN A 54 12.92 -5.89 7.85
C GLN A 54 11.46 -6.34 8.05
N VAL A 55 10.49 -5.47 7.78
CA VAL A 55 9.07 -5.83 7.88
C VAL A 55 8.75 -6.92 6.86
N GLU A 56 8.05 -7.97 7.30
CA GLU A 56 7.81 -9.14 6.47
C GLU A 56 6.98 -8.81 5.23
N TYR A 57 5.83 -8.17 5.41
CA TYR A 57 4.94 -7.81 4.31
C TYR A 57 4.90 -6.31 4.04
N LYS A 58 5.10 -5.95 2.77
CA LYS A 58 4.97 -4.58 2.27
C LYS A 58 3.81 -4.52 1.31
N ILE A 59 2.74 -3.86 1.70
CA ILE A 59 1.46 -3.87 0.98
C ILE A 59 1.07 -2.45 0.60
N SER A 60 0.55 -2.27 -0.59
CA SER A 60 0.01 -0.98 -1.02
C SER A 60 -1.23 -1.11 -1.88
N VAL A 61 -2.02 -0.05 -1.90
CA VAL A 61 -3.12 0.14 -2.85
C VAL A 61 -2.98 1.49 -3.55
N CYS A 62 -3.41 1.54 -4.80
CA CYS A 62 -3.40 2.76 -5.60
C CYS A 62 -1.98 3.37 -5.67
N THR A 63 -1.83 4.66 -5.51
CA THR A 63 -0.53 5.37 -5.54
C THR A 63 0.36 5.14 -4.32
N GLY A 64 -0.07 4.34 -3.35
CA GLY A 64 0.80 3.92 -2.23
C GLY A 64 2.04 3.14 -2.69
N SER A 65 1.96 2.46 -3.84
CA SER A 65 3.11 1.78 -4.44
C SER A 65 4.25 2.74 -4.82
N LEU A 66 3.97 4.01 -5.14
CA LEU A 66 5.01 5.01 -5.40
C LEU A 66 5.88 5.25 -4.15
N ILE A 67 5.28 5.22 -2.97
CA ILE A 67 5.99 5.35 -1.70
C ILE A 67 6.88 4.13 -1.46
N LEU A 68 6.33 2.90 -1.64
CA LEU A 68 7.13 1.68 -1.53
C LEU A 68 8.28 1.66 -2.55
N GLY A 69 8.02 2.15 -3.76
CA GLY A 69 9.02 2.28 -4.81
C GLY A 69 10.13 3.27 -4.46
N ALA A 70 9.78 4.47 -4.02
CA ALA A 70 10.74 5.50 -3.60
C ALA A 70 11.58 5.06 -2.39
N ALA A 71 11.02 4.21 -1.53
CA ALA A 71 11.76 3.60 -0.43
C ALA A 71 12.74 2.48 -0.89
N GLY A 72 12.64 2.03 -2.15
CA GLY A 72 13.50 0.98 -2.72
C GLY A 72 12.95 -0.44 -2.60
N PHE A 73 11.75 -0.61 -2.06
CA PHE A 73 11.17 -1.94 -1.80
C PHE A 73 10.67 -2.66 -3.06
N LEU A 74 10.60 -1.97 -4.20
CA LEU A 74 10.10 -2.52 -5.46
C LEU A 74 11.20 -2.76 -6.51
N THR A 75 12.48 -2.47 -6.22
CA THR A 75 13.59 -2.46 -7.21
C THR A 75 13.67 -3.73 -8.05
N ASP A 76 13.51 -4.90 -7.43
CA ASP A 76 13.58 -6.21 -8.10
C ASP A 76 12.22 -6.87 -8.24
N LYS A 77 11.13 -6.12 -8.09
CA LYS A 77 9.78 -6.65 -7.99
C LYS A 77 8.91 -6.27 -9.18
N LYS A 78 7.96 -7.15 -9.47
CA LYS A 78 6.77 -6.81 -10.25
C LYS A 78 5.80 -6.05 -9.35
N ALA A 79 5.20 -4.99 -9.87
CA ALA A 79 4.28 -4.18 -9.10
C ALA A 79 3.19 -3.56 -9.97
N THR A 80 2.09 -3.16 -9.34
CA THR A 80 1.04 -2.36 -9.95
C THR A 80 0.76 -1.10 -9.13
N THR A 81 0.01 -0.19 -9.71
CA THR A 81 -0.41 1.07 -9.11
C THR A 81 -1.74 1.52 -9.71
N ASN A 82 -2.18 2.72 -9.37
CA ASN A 82 -3.26 3.37 -10.10
C ASN A 82 -2.89 3.49 -11.60
N PHE A 83 -3.86 3.21 -12.48
CA PHE A 83 -3.64 3.18 -13.93
C PHE A 83 -3.04 4.48 -14.50
N ALA A 84 -3.31 5.64 -13.88
CA ALA A 84 -2.77 6.92 -14.31
C ALA A 84 -1.28 7.12 -13.93
N GLU A 85 -0.72 6.25 -13.10
CA GLU A 85 0.64 6.39 -12.56
C GLU A 85 1.58 5.24 -12.97
N TYR A 86 1.21 4.44 -13.97
CA TYR A 86 2.08 3.36 -14.45
C TYR A 86 3.47 3.86 -14.89
N GLU A 87 3.51 5.00 -15.60
CA GLU A 87 4.77 5.59 -16.05
C GLU A 87 5.62 6.12 -14.88
N THR A 88 4.96 6.66 -13.86
CA THR A 88 5.62 7.13 -12.64
C THR A 88 6.19 5.98 -11.82
N LEU A 89 5.55 4.80 -11.86
CA LEU A 89 6.03 3.62 -11.13
C LEU A 89 7.22 2.92 -11.80
N LYS A 90 7.33 3.00 -13.14
CA LYS A 90 8.38 2.29 -13.91
C LYS A 90 9.79 2.40 -13.36
N PRO A 91 10.31 3.60 -12.98
CA PRO A 91 11.68 3.71 -12.49
C PRO A 91 11.89 3.07 -11.12
N TYR A 92 10.85 2.68 -10.41
CA TYR A 92 10.91 2.15 -9.05
C TYR A 92 10.83 0.63 -8.96
N CYS A 93 10.44 -0.07 -10.03
CA CYS A 93 10.22 -1.51 -10.01
C CYS A 93 10.85 -2.21 -11.21
N LYS A 94 11.00 -3.51 -11.13
CA LYS A 94 11.49 -4.34 -12.24
C LYS A 94 10.52 -4.34 -13.41
N GLU A 95 9.21 -4.43 -13.12
CA GLU A 95 8.16 -4.53 -14.12
C GLU A 95 6.85 -3.95 -13.58
N VAL A 96 6.21 -3.09 -14.35
CA VAL A 96 4.85 -2.63 -14.07
C VAL A 96 3.87 -3.61 -14.71
N VAL A 97 3.09 -4.30 -13.89
CA VAL A 97 2.06 -5.26 -14.30
C VAL A 97 0.69 -4.58 -14.20
N ARG A 98 -0.09 -4.61 -15.28
CA ARG A 98 -1.41 -3.99 -15.36
C ARG A 98 -2.51 -4.93 -14.87
N GLU A 99 -2.32 -5.44 -13.66
CA GLU A 99 -3.27 -6.32 -13.00
C GLU A 99 -3.86 -5.66 -11.76
N ARG A 100 -4.97 -6.18 -11.31
CA ARG A 100 -5.70 -5.62 -10.17
C ARG A 100 -4.95 -5.80 -8.85
N ILE A 101 -4.29 -6.94 -8.68
CA ILE A 101 -3.40 -7.25 -7.55
C ILE A 101 -2.17 -7.95 -8.11
N VAL A 102 -1.01 -7.52 -7.69
CA VAL A 102 0.28 -8.13 -8.02
C VAL A 102 0.97 -8.50 -6.72
N GLU A 103 1.25 -9.78 -6.56
CA GLU A 103 2.08 -10.31 -5.49
C GLU A 103 3.42 -10.76 -6.07
N ASP A 104 4.52 -10.23 -5.52
CA ASP A 104 5.87 -10.68 -5.79
C ASP A 104 6.58 -10.94 -4.46
N ASN A 105 6.63 -12.20 -4.06
CA ASN A 105 7.04 -12.66 -2.73
C ASN A 105 6.14 -12.06 -1.64
N LYS A 106 6.69 -11.26 -0.73
CA LYS A 106 5.98 -10.60 0.38
C LYS A 106 5.67 -9.12 0.11
N VAL A 107 5.81 -8.71 -1.15
CA VAL A 107 5.38 -7.39 -1.62
C VAL A 107 4.08 -7.56 -2.40
N ILE A 108 3.03 -6.88 -1.97
CA ILE A 108 1.70 -6.98 -2.58
C ILE A 108 1.24 -5.56 -2.93
N THR A 109 0.99 -5.32 -4.20
CA THR A 109 0.51 -4.04 -4.69
C THR A 109 -0.84 -4.21 -5.37
N ALA A 110 -1.75 -3.29 -5.17
CA ALA A 110 -3.06 -3.30 -5.82
C ALA A 110 -3.31 -1.99 -6.58
N GLY A 111 -4.17 -2.07 -7.60
CA GLY A 111 -4.48 -0.98 -8.51
C GLY A 111 -5.26 0.16 -7.87
N ALA A 112 -6.25 0.69 -8.58
CA ALA A 112 -7.02 1.86 -8.15
C ALA A 112 -7.94 1.57 -6.96
N VAL A 113 -8.61 2.61 -6.48
CA VAL A 113 -9.42 2.64 -5.23
C VAL A 113 -10.30 1.40 -5.01
N SER A 114 -11.04 0.97 -6.04
CA SER A 114 -11.92 -0.19 -5.92
C SER A 114 -11.17 -1.52 -5.69
N ALA A 115 -9.89 -1.60 -6.02
CA ALA A 115 -9.06 -2.77 -5.74
C ALA A 115 -8.77 -2.96 -4.25
N SER A 116 -9.07 -1.98 -3.38
CA SER A 116 -8.87 -2.12 -1.93
C SER A 116 -9.74 -3.20 -1.31
N ILE A 117 -10.96 -3.40 -1.81
CA ILE A 117 -11.84 -4.48 -1.32
C ILE A 117 -11.27 -5.83 -1.74
N ASP A 118 -10.88 -5.98 -3.02
CA ASP A 118 -10.28 -7.22 -3.51
C ASP A 118 -8.97 -7.54 -2.79
N LEU A 119 -8.15 -6.52 -2.54
CA LEU A 119 -6.91 -6.68 -1.77
C LEU A 119 -7.21 -7.15 -0.35
N GLY A 120 -8.20 -6.57 0.32
CA GLY A 120 -8.64 -7.00 1.65
C GLY A 120 -9.08 -8.46 1.67
N LEU A 121 -9.90 -8.87 0.70
CA LEU A 121 -10.36 -10.25 0.56
C LEU A 121 -9.21 -11.21 0.19
N PHE A 122 -8.29 -10.78 -0.68
CA PHE A 122 -7.08 -11.54 -1.02
C PHE A 122 -6.22 -11.82 0.22
N LEU A 123 -5.96 -10.80 1.04
CA LEU A 123 -5.20 -10.95 2.28
C LEU A 123 -5.93 -11.78 3.32
N CYS A 124 -7.24 -11.63 3.43
CA CYS A 124 -8.07 -12.46 4.29
C CYS A 124 -7.96 -13.93 3.91
N LYS A 125 -8.12 -14.27 2.64
CA LYS A 125 -7.93 -15.63 2.14
C LYS A 125 -6.53 -16.17 2.44
N LYS A 126 -5.51 -15.34 2.22
CA LYS A 126 -4.11 -15.71 2.42
C LYS A 126 -3.78 -16.04 3.88
N TRP A 127 -4.30 -15.28 4.82
CA TRP A 127 -3.92 -15.38 6.24
C TRP A 127 -4.93 -16.11 7.12
N ALA A 128 -6.21 -16.04 6.77
CA ALA A 128 -7.30 -16.64 7.55
C ALA A 128 -8.03 -17.79 6.83
N GLY A 129 -7.70 -18.04 5.55
CA GLY A 129 -8.27 -19.13 4.78
C GLY A 129 -9.54 -18.78 4.00
N GLN A 130 -10.03 -19.76 3.22
CA GLN A 130 -11.16 -19.59 2.31
C GLN A 130 -12.48 -19.33 3.05
N ASP A 131 -12.72 -20.00 4.16
CA ASP A 131 -13.98 -19.86 4.91
C ASP A 131 -14.14 -18.42 5.44
N ALA A 132 -13.08 -17.85 6.01
CA ALA A 132 -13.08 -16.46 6.48
C ALA A 132 -13.30 -15.47 5.33
N HIS A 133 -12.63 -15.71 4.18
CA HIS A 133 -12.83 -14.92 2.97
C HIS A 133 -14.31 -14.93 2.54
N ASP A 134 -14.94 -16.10 2.44
CA ASP A 134 -16.31 -16.25 1.94
C ASP A 134 -17.32 -15.63 2.92
N GLU A 135 -17.09 -15.79 4.22
CA GLU A 135 -17.92 -15.17 5.24
C GLU A 135 -17.85 -13.64 5.19
N ILE A 136 -16.65 -13.06 5.10
CA ILE A 136 -16.47 -11.61 5.03
C ILE A 136 -17.05 -11.07 3.73
N ARG A 137 -16.75 -11.71 2.59
CA ARG A 137 -17.30 -11.32 1.29
C ARG A 137 -18.83 -11.26 1.30
N LYS A 138 -19.46 -12.26 1.91
CA LYS A 138 -20.93 -12.30 2.08
C LYS A 138 -21.43 -11.18 3.00
N ARG A 139 -20.74 -10.92 4.12
CA ARG A 139 -21.16 -9.87 5.08
C ARG A 139 -21.11 -8.46 4.49
N ILE A 140 -20.16 -8.20 3.61
CA ILE A 140 -20.03 -6.89 2.93
C ILE A 140 -20.79 -6.82 1.61
N ASP A 141 -21.55 -7.87 1.27
CA ASP A 141 -22.37 -7.99 0.04
C ASP A 141 -21.56 -7.70 -1.24
N TYR A 142 -20.32 -8.22 -1.30
CA TYR A 142 -19.42 -7.96 -2.40
C TYR A 142 -19.50 -9.03 -3.48
N HIS A 143 -19.81 -8.59 -4.72
CA HIS A 143 -20.01 -9.45 -5.89
C HIS A 143 -18.97 -9.23 -7.01
N GLY A 144 -17.86 -8.52 -6.71
CA GLY A 144 -16.77 -8.25 -7.64
C GLY A 144 -15.88 -9.45 -7.91
#